data_a89a9f8f6def2d515e618ba240274dd2
#
_entry.id   a89a9f8f6def2d515e618ba240274dd2
#
_cell.length_a   1.000
_cell.length_b   1.000
_cell.length_c   1.000
_cell.angle_alpha   90.00
_cell.angle_beta   90.00
_cell.angle_gamma   90.00
#
_symmetry.space_group_name_H-M   'P 1'
#
loop_
_entity.id
_entity.type
_entity.pdbx_description
1 polymer ?
#
loop_
_entity_poly.entity_id
_entity_poly.type
_entity_poly.pdbx_seq_one_letter_code
_entity_poly.pdbx_strand_id
1 'polypeptide(L)'
;MIECIYRNDSDRMVIVKCIGENHFYREKVVMPTEVFWFEAPAEARLEIWKMSTSGQMLHLRADVSDYTMHQDETSSESLWAC
;
A
#
# COMPACT_ATOMS: atom_id res chain seq x y z
N MET A 1 -3.78 6.18 -13.99
CA MET A 1 -2.96 5.59 -12.90
C MET A 1 -2.59 6.65 -11.91
N ILE A 2 -2.63 6.31 -10.64
CA ILE A 2 -2.18 7.22 -9.59
C ILE A 2 -0.94 6.64 -8.93
N GLU A 3 -0.09 7.55 -8.45
CA GLU A 3 1.12 7.15 -7.74
C GLU A 3 0.81 6.91 -6.29
N CYS A 4 1.30 5.81 -5.77
CA CYS A 4 1.02 5.38 -4.41
C CYS A 4 2.30 5.01 -3.70
N ILE A 5 2.24 5.07 -2.38
CA ILE A 5 3.38 4.72 -1.55
C ILE A 5 2.87 3.94 -0.35
N TYR A 6 3.57 2.87 -0.04
CA TYR A 6 3.28 2.09 1.15
C TYR A 6 4.58 1.88 1.93
N ARG A 7 4.53 2.13 3.22
CA ARG A 7 5.67 1.92 4.10
C ARG A 7 5.34 0.83 5.10
N ASN A 8 6.26 -0.12 5.23
CA ASN A 8 6.09 -1.20 6.20
C ASN A 8 6.63 -0.75 7.53
N ASP A 9 5.74 -0.32 8.42
CA ASP A 9 6.11 0.15 9.75
C ASP A 9 6.20 -0.97 10.78
N SER A 10 5.95 -2.20 10.37
CA SER A 10 6.01 -3.33 11.28
C SER A 10 7.44 -3.85 11.37
N ASP A 11 7.64 -4.78 12.28
CA ASP A 11 8.95 -5.41 12.43
C ASP A 11 9.05 -6.72 11.65
N ARG A 12 8.10 -6.98 10.75
CA ARG A 12 8.06 -8.20 9.97
C ARG A 12 7.86 -7.87 8.51
N MET A 13 8.33 -8.76 7.65
CA MET A 13 8.07 -8.58 6.23
C MET A 13 6.60 -8.81 5.95
N VAL A 14 6.08 -8.07 4.97
CA VAL A 14 4.70 -8.20 4.53
C VAL A 14 4.69 -8.39 3.02
N ILE A 15 3.57 -8.91 2.51
CA ILE A 15 3.33 -8.99 1.08
C ILE A 15 2.22 -8.01 0.77
N VAL A 16 2.52 -7.06 -0.11
CA VAL A 16 1.55 -6.08 -0.57
C VAL A 16 1.00 -6.57 -1.89
N LYS A 17 -0.30 -6.72 -1.98
CA LYS A 17 -0.98 -7.12 -3.21
C LYS A 17 -1.89 -6.00 -3.63
N CYS A 18 -1.71 -5.54 -4.87
CA CYS A 18 -2.52 -4.48 -5.44
C CYS A 18 -3.38 -5.08 -6.53
N ILE A 19 -4.68 -5.01 -6.37
CA ILE A 19 -5.62 -5.71 -7.23
C ILE A 19 -6.58 -4.70 -7.82
N GLY A 20 -6.63 -4.63 -9.14
CA GLY A 20 -7.52 -3.73 -9.83
C GLY A 20 -8.37 -4.45 -10.86
N GLU A 21 -9.21 -3.70 -11.56
CA GLU A 21 -10.02 -4.24 -12.63
C GLU A 21 -9.16 -4.50 -13.85
N ASN A 22 -9.72 -5.22 -14.82
CA ASN A 22 -9.05 -5.52 -16.09
C ASN A 22 -7.75 -6.29 -15.89
N HIS A 23 -7.77 -7.20 -14.92
CA HIS A 23 -6.63 -8.11 -14.66
C HIS A 23 -5.39 -7.37 -14.14
N PHE A 24 -5.57 -6.16 -13.63
CA PHE A 24 -4.44 -5.48 -13.01
C PHE A 24 -4.08 -6.15 -11.69
N TYR A 25 -2.81 -6.53 -11.55
CA TYR A 25 -2.35 -7.18 -10.34
C TYR A 25 -0.86 -6.93 -10.15
N ARG A 26 -0.50 -6.51 -8.95
CA ARG A 26 0.89 -6.34 -8.55
C ARG A 26 1.10 -6.91 -7.17
N GLU A 27 2.28 -7.47 -6.97
CA GLU A 27 2.60 -8.10 -5.71
C GLU A 27 4.06 -7.79 -5.37
N LYS A 28 4.32 -7.45 -4.11
CA LYS A 28 5.67 -7.13 -3.69
C LYS A 28 5.87 -7.50 -2.24
N VAL A 29 7.00 -8.16 -1.97
CA VAL A 29 7.44 -8.40 -0.59
C VAL A 29 8.13 -7.14 -0.11
N VAL A 30 7.65 -6.59 1.00
CA VAL A 30 8.19 -5.35 1.58
C VAL A 30 8.78 -5.68 2.93
N MET A 31 10.07 -5.43 3.07
CA MET A 31 10.79 -5.71 4.30
C MET A 31 10.49 -4.64 5.35
N PRO A 32 10.78 -4.92 6.62
CA PRO A 32 10.58 -3.90 7.66
C PRO A 32 11.29 -2.60 7.31
N THR A 33 10.62 -1.50 7.52
CA THR A 33 11.04 -0.13 7.23
C THR A 33 11.21 0.19 5.75
N GLU A 34 10.99 -0.78 4.87
CA GLU A 34 11.11 -0.55 3.45
C GLU A 34 9.86 0.18 2.92
N VAL A 35 10.07 0.96 1.86
CA VAL A 35 9.00 1.72 1.20
C VAL A 35 8.80 1.13 -0.19
N PHE A 36 7.53 0.92 -0.55
CA PHE A 36 7.14 0.41 -1.85
C PHE A 36 6.40 1.51 -2.60
N TRP A 37 6.97 1.93 -3.72
CA TRP A 37 6.37 2.94 -4.61
C TRP A 37 5.76 2.22 -5.79
N PHE A 38 4.53 2.57 -6.14
CA PHE A 38 3.88 1.90 -7.25
C PHE A 38 2.81 2.79 -7.85
N GLU A 39 2.40 2.43 -9.06
CA GLU A 39 1.29 3.08 -9.74
C GLU A 39 0.16 2.09 -9.86
N ALA A 40 -1.06 2.57 -9.69
CA ALA A 40 -2.22 1.70 -9.72
C ALA A 40 -3.44 2.47 -10.23
N PRO A 41 -4.42 1.75 -10.79
CA PRO A 41 -5.70 2.38 -11.10
C PRO A 41 -6.36 2.91 -9.84
N ALA A 42 -7.10 4.00 -9.99
CA ALA A 42 -7.70 4.64 -8.81
C ALA A 42 -8.68 3.74 -8.09
N GLU A 43 -9.28 2.78 -8.79
CA GLU A 43 -10.26 1.88 -8.19
C GLU A 43 -9.61 0.63 -7.60
N ALA A 44 -8.30 0.49 -7.67
CA ALA A 44 -7.63 -0.71 -7.18
C ALA A 44 -7.63 -0.76 -5.66
N ARG A 45 -7.43 -1.95 -5.14
CA ARG A 45 -7.38 -2.20 -3.71
C ARG A 45 -6.02 -2.73 -3.32
N LEU A 46 -5.66 -2.46 -2.08
CA LEU A 46 -4.46 -3.02 -1.49
C LEU A 46 -4.83 -4.07 -0.46
N GLU A 47 -4.09 -5.16 -0.46
CA GLU A 47 -4.16 -6.14 0.60
C GLU A 47 -2.76 -6.30 1.16
N ILE A 48 -2.66 -6.21 2.47
CA ILE A 48 -1.39 -6.37 3.16
C ILE A 48 -1.45 -7.70 3.88
N TRP A 49 -0.55 -8.60 3.53
CA TRP A 49 -0.52 -9.94 4.09
C TRP A 49 0.73 -10.10 4.92
N LYS A 50 0.57 -10.63 6.12
CA LYS A 50 1.70 -10.95 6.99
C LYS A 50 2.06 -12.41 6.84
N MET A 51 3.35 -12.68 6.95
CA MET A 51 3.84 -14.05 6.97
C MET A 51 3.87 -14.55 8.39
N SER A 52 3.45 -15.80 8.58
CA SER A 52 3.53 -16.46 9.87
C SER A 52 3.99 -17.88 9.64
N THR A 53 4.26 -18.59 10.74
CA THR A 53 4.70 -19.97 10.64
C THR A 53 3.63 -20.87 10.02
N SER A 54 2.38 -20.47 10.09
CA SER A 54 1.29 -21.26 9.51
C SER A 54 0.89 -20.76 8.13
N GLY A 55 1.61 -19.77 7.56
CA GLY A 55 1.35 -19.29 6.22
C GLY A 55 1.04 -17.82 6.19
N GLN A 56 0.45 -17.39 5.08
CA GLN A 56 0.08 -15.99 4.91
C GLN A 56 -1.23 -15.70 5.63
N MET A 57 -1.34 -14.52 6.20
CA MET A 57 -2.54 -14.08 6.88
C MET A 57 -2.86 -12.66 6.45
N LEU A 58 -4.08 -12.44 5.99
CA LEU A 58 -4.53 -11.11 5.61
C LEU A 58 -4.55 -10.21 6.84
N HIS A 59 -3.83 -9.10 6.74
CA HIS A 59 -3.71 -8.16 7.84
C HIS A 59 -4.58 -6.93 7.63
N LEU A 60 -4.64 -6.42 6.40
CA LEU A 60 -5.32 -5.16 6.13
C LEU A 60 -5.78 -5.13 4.69
N ARG A 61 -6.97 -4.58 4.47
CA ARG A 61 -7.45 -4.22 3.15
C ARG A 61 -7.71 -2.73 3.12
N ALA A 62 -7.37 -2.10 2.01
CA ALA A 62 -7.56 -0.67 1.86
C ALA A 62 -7.69 -0.34 0.39
N ASP A 63 -8.16 0.86 0.09
CA ASP A 63 -8.17 1.36 -1.27
C ASP A 63 -6.85 2.03 -1.56
N VAL A 64 -6.40 1.96 -2.83
CA VAL A 64 -5.14 2.62 -3.18
C VAL A 64 -5.21 4.11 -2.96
N SER A 65 -6.41 4.69 -3.01
CA SER A 65 -6.56 6.11 -2.77
C SER A 65 -6.12 6.54 -1.37
N ASP A 66 -6.09 5.60 -0.44
CA ASP A 66 -5.60 5.90 0.91
C ASP A 66 -4.09 6.01 0.96
N TYR A 67 -3.40 5.62 -0.09
CA TYR A 67 -1.95 5.62 -0.14
C TYR A 67 -1.40 6.49 -1.25
N THR A 68 -2.24 7.32 -1.85
CA THR A 68 -1.79 8.18 -2.93
C THR A 68 -0.90 9.29 -2.40
N MET A 69 0.13 9.60 -3.15
CA MET A 69 1.07 10.64 -2.78
C MET A 69 0.49 12.03 -2.94
N HIS A 70 -0.55 12.17 -3.74
CA HIS A 70 -1.08 13.50 -4.04
C HIS A 70 -1.91 14.08 -2.90
N GLN A 71 -2.32 13.27 -1.96
CA GLN A 71 -3.09 13.78 -0.83
C GLN A 71 -2.31 14.77 0.00
N ASP A 72 -1.00 14.61 0.03
CA ASP A 72 -0.16 15.47 0.84
C ASP A 72 -0.22 16.92 0.37
N GLU A 73 -0.46 17.12 -0.90
CA GLU A 73 -0.47 18.46 -1.45
C GLU A 73 -1.66 19.27 -0.99
N THR A 74 -2.75 18.61 -0.76
CA THR A 74 -3.96 19.32 -0.38
C THR A 74 -4.03 19.56 1.11
N SER A 75 -3.37 18.76 1.84
CA SER A 75 -3.41 18.91 3.26
C SER A 75 -2.41 19.88 3.77
N SER A 76 -1.92 20.14 3.16
CA SER A 76 -1.21 20.74 3.56
C SER A 76 -1.23 21.42 4.17
N GLU A 77 -1.34 21.21 4.12
CA GLU A 77 -1.34 21.63 4.63
C GLU A 77 -1.59 21.47 5.56
N SER A 78 -1.64 20.95 5.53
CA SER A 78 -1.77 20.81 6.23
C SER A 78 -1.64 20.41 7.09
N LEU A 79 -1.53 20.22 7.23
CA LEU A 79 -1.27 19.85 7.87
C LEU A 79 -0.64 19.54 8.44
N TRP A 80 -0.24 19.74 8.43
CA TRP A 80 0.48 19.58 8.72
C TRP A 80 0.96 19.70 9.23
N ALA A 81 0.80 19.78 8.91
CA ALA A 81 1.07 19.92 9.11
C ALA A 81 1.29 19.79 9.42
N CYS A 82 1.24 19.73 9.38
CA CYS A 82 1.33 19.68 9.49
C CYS A 82 1.52 19.74 9.68
#